data_88ca31307b9da49b725881a3efdcb5b4
#
_entry.id   88ca31307b9da49b725881a3efdcb5b4
#
_cell.length_a   1.000
_cell.length_b   1.000
_cell.length_c   1.000
_cell.angle_alpha   90.00
_cell.angle_beta   90.00
_cell.angle_gamma   90.00
#
_symmetry.space_group_name_H-M   'P 1'
#
loop_
_entity.id
_entity.type
_entity.pdbx_description
1 polymer ?
#
loop_
_entity_poly.entity_id
_entity_poly.type
_entity_poly.pdbx_seq_one_letter_code
_entity_poly.pdbx_strand_id
1 'polypeptide(L)'
;MAQANGNVANGSGAAVRQDLNNQLEAVFSTSSGDTAPSTTYPCQLWADTNNDEIKIRNKANSAFTTLRGLDGSFTVPDGSASTPAIRFTSAASTGLYRPTANIIGISTGGTQRLEIGRDLGGNAGDISLLWKTTTTPISTNSSSSEGMQVTQRGKVHIGQSDRVCLVLNRMATPDGKIINFQQQGVDCGSVNRVNGGTAYNTSSDYRLKENVVDLVGAKSRLNDLKVKRFNLISFPSATVDGFLAHEVQTIVPEAITGTKDQVDSDGNPEYQGIDQSKLVPLLTAALQEAFAEIAALTARVETLEAG
;
A
#
# COMPACT_ATOMS: atom_id res chain seq x y z
N MET A 1 -41.82 -22.85 -23.53
CA MET A 1 -40.90 -21.82 -24.07
C MET A 1 -41.41 -21.51 -25.49
N ALA A 2 -41.57 -20.24 -25.78
CA ALA A 2 -42.21 -19.81 -27.00
C ALA A 2 -41.20 -19.12 -27.95
N GLN A 3 -40.98 -19.70 -29.09
CA GLN A 3 -40.26 -19.11 -30.22
C GLN A 3 -41.14 -19.18 -31.44
N ALA A 4 -41.19 -18.08 -32.20
CA ALA A 4 -42.02 -17.99 -33.40
C ALA A 4 -41.23 -17.39 -34.57
N ASN A 5 -41.71 -17.66 -35.80
CA ASN A 5 -41.02 -17.29 -37.01
C ASN A 5 -41.43 -15.90 -37.57
N GLY A 6 -42.33 -15.18 -36.87
CA GLY A 6 -42.85 -13.86 -37.29
C GLY A 6 -43.82 -13.90 -38.45
N ASN A 7 -44.34 -15.07 -38.82
CA ASN A 7 -45.25 -15.25 -39.95
C ASN A 7 -46.53 -16.00 -39.51
N VAL A 8 -47.69 -15.48 -39.81
CA VAL A 8 -48.98 -16.13 -39.52
C VAL A 8 -49.42 -16.89 -40.77
N ALA A 9 -49.48 -18.22 -40.65
CA ALA A 9 -49.85 -19.07 -41.77
C ALA A 9 -51.38 -18.99 -42.10
N ASN A 10 -51.69 -19.09 -43.39
CA ASN A 10 -53.09 -19.20 -43.83
C ASN A 10 -53.68 -20.56 -43.44
N GLY A 11 -54.86 -20.55 -42.82
CA GLY A 11 -55.47 -21.77 -42.34
C GLY A 11 -56.91 -21.58 -41.85
N SER A 12 -57.48 -22.56 -41.15
CA SER A 12 -58.75 -22.43 -40.47
C SER A 12 -58.65 -21.34 -39.38
N GLY A 13 -59.80 -20.71 -39.03
CA GLY A 13 -59.81 -19.65 -38.01
C GLY A 13 -59.26 -20.10 -36.65
N ALA A 14 -59.30 -21.38 -36.32
CA ALA A 14 -58.66 -21.94 -35.13
C ALA A 14 -57.12 -21.99 -35.26
N ALA A 15 -56.60 -22.42 -36.42
CA ALA A 15 -55.19 -22.50 -36.73
C ALA A 15 -54.53 -21.12 -36.75
N VAL A 16 -55.19 -20.12 -37.39
CA VAL A 16 -54.75 -18.72 -37.43
C VAL A 16 -54.65 -18.12 -36.01
N ARG A 17 -55.70 -18.36 -35.16
CA ARG A 17 -55.66 -17.88 -33.76
C ARG A 17 -54.53 -18.53 -32.96
N GLN A 18 -54.32 -19.85 -33.11
CA GLN A 18 -53.24 -20.53 -32.41
C GLN A 18 -51.88 -20.00 -32.84
N ASP A 19 -51.65 -19.79 -34.13
CA ASP A 19 -50.42 -19.23 -34.65
C ASP A 19 -50.18 -17.81 -34.16
N LEU A 20 -51.20 -16.97 -34.15
CA LEU A 20 -51.11 -15.61 -33.60
C LEU A 20 -50.78 -15.65 -32.10
N ASN A 21 -51.39 -16.54 -31.31
CA ASN A 21 -51.07 -16.68 -29.90
C ASN A 21 -49.57 -17.11 -29.71
N ASN A 22 -49.07 -18.05 -30.50
CA ASN A 22 -47.66 -18.45 -30.46
C ASN A 22 -46.74 -17.29 -30.81
N GLN A 23 -47.09 -16.44 -31.78
CA GLN A 23 -46.32 -15.22 -32.09
C GLN A 23 -46.28 -14.25 -30.89
N LEU A 24 -47.45 -14.03 -30.28
CA LEU A 24 -47.54 -13.15 -29.09
C LEU A 24 -46.76 -13.73 -27.89
N GLU A 25 -46.88 -15.02 -27.61
CA GLU A 25 -46.09 -15.67 -26.53
C GLU A 25 -44.61 -15.53 -26.77
N ALA A 26 -44.12 -15.66 -28.01
CA ALA A 26 -42.73 -15.44 -28.34
C ALA A 26 -42.29 -13.98 -28.05
N VAL A 27 -43.13 -13.00 -28.36
CA VAL A 27 -42.88 -11.60 -28.06
C VAL A 27 -42.83 -11.37 -26.56
N PHE A 28 -43.84 -11.84 -25.80
CA PHE A 28 -43.92 -11.66 -24.34
C PHE A 28 -42.81 -12.38 -23.59
N SER A 29 -42.34 -13.54 -24.06
CA SER A 29 -41.24 -14.29 -23.47
C SER A 29 -39.85 -13.94 -24.02
N THR A 30 -39.76 -12.89 -24.85
CA THR A 30 -38.48 -12.47 -25.47
C THR A 30 -37.87 -13.60 -26.32
N SER A 31 -38.74 -14.36 -27.07
CA SER A 31 -38.33 -15.54 -27.84
C SER A 31 -37.54 -16.58 -27.03
N SER A 32 -37.99 -16.86 -25.80
CA SER A 32 -37.27 -17.76 -24.87
C SER A 32 -37.14 -19.18 -25.41
N GLY A 33 -35.98 -19.80 -25.13
CA GLY A 33 -35.72 -21.20 -25.51
C GLY A 33 -34.29 -21.65 -25.23
N ASP A 34 -34.10 -22.98 -25.13
CA ASP A 34 -32.80 -23.59 -24.90
C ASP A 34 -31.90 -23.58 -26.13
N THR A 35 -32.47 -23.32 -27.30
CA THR A 35 -31.76 -23.16 -28.58
C THR A 35 -32.13 -21.84 -29.23
N ALA A 36 -31.21 -21.33 -30.04
CA ALA A 36 -31.48 -20.07 -30.76
C ALA A 36 -32.70 -20.19 -31.67
N PRO A 37 -33.51 -19.11 -31.81
CA PRO A 37 -34.63 -19.09 -32.79
C PRO A 37 -34.14 -19.49 -34.19
N SER A 38 -34.90 -20.37 -34.85
CA SER A 38 -34.57 -20.83 -36.22
C SER A 38 -34.71 -19.71 -37.22
N THR A 39 -35.66 -18.80 -36.99
CA THR A 39 -35.84 -17.56 -37.78
C THR A 39 -35.35 -16.39 -36.96
N THR A 40 -34.45 -15.60 -37.52
CA THR A 40 -33.78 -14.48 -36.80
C THR A 40 -33.97 -13.18 -37.54
N TYR A 41 -34.09 -12.10 -36.76
CA TYR A 41 -34.21 -10.74 -37.24
C TYR A 41 -33.09 -9.85 -36.65
N PRO A 42 -32.61 -8.84 -37.38
CA PRO A 42 -31.69 -7.86 -36.80
C PRO A 42 -32.24 -7.25 -35.51
N CYS A 43 -31.40 -7.14 -34.48
CA CYS A 43 -31.74 -6.59 -33.16
C CYS A 43 -32.80 -7.41 -32.37
N GLN A 44 -33.10 -8.64 -32.77
CA GLN A 44 -33.99 -9.54 -32.04
C GLN A 44 -33.37 -9.90 -30.68
N LEU A 45 -34.19 -9.85 -29.62
CA LEU A 45 -33.85 -10.37 -28.32
C LEU A 45 -34.16 -11.87 -28.23
N TRP A 46 -33.35 -12.59 -27.49
CA TRP A 46 -33.52 -14.00 -27.18
C TRP A 46 -33.14 -14.26 -25.72
N ALA A 47 -34.07 -14.79 -24.94
CA ALA A 47 -33.79 -15.34 -23.64
C ALA A 47 -33.30 -16.81 -23.79
N ASP A 48 -32.02 -16.99 -23.78
CA ASP A 48 -31.34 -18.29 -23.82
C ASP A 48 -31.44 -18.96 -22.43
N THR A 49 -32.38 -19.88 -22.31
CA THR A 49 -32.71 -20.56 -21.07
C THR A 49 -31.73 -21.73 -20.74
N ASN A 50 -30.93 -22.16 -21.71
CA ASN A 50 -29.92 -23.16 -21.49
C ASN A 50 -28.66 -22.57 -20.84
N ASN A 51 -28.34 -21.31 -21.15
CA ASN A 51 -27.18 -20.61 -20.63
C ASN A 51 -27.54 -19.50 -19.61
N ASP A 52 -28.82 -19.35 -19.28
CA ASP A 52 -29.34 -18.29 -18.40
C ASP A 52 -28.93 -16.88 -18.84
N GLU A 53 -29.03 -16.56 -20.14
CA GLU A 53 -28.58 -15.31 -20.74
C GLU A 53 -29.67 -14.59 -21.53
N ILE A 54 -29.68 -13.23 -21.50
CA ILE A 54 -30.34 -12.39 -22.46
C ILE A 54 -29.38 -12.04 -23.58
N LYS A 55 -29.73 -12.35 -24.81
CA LYS A 55 -28.96 -12.10 -26.02
C LYS A 55 -29.65 -11.17 -26.98
N ILE A 56 -28.86 -10.41 -27.73
CA ILE A 56 -29.35 -9.58 -28.85
C ILE A 56 -28.70 -10.01 -30.17
N ARG A 57 -29.52 -10.08 -31.22
CA ARG A 57 -29.01 -10.32 -32.58
C ARG A 57 -28.31 -9.05 -33.07
N ASN A 58 -27.14 -9.17 -33.69
CA ASN A 58 -26.43 -8.01 -34.23
C ASN A 58 -27.18 -7.42 -35.48
N LYS A 59 -26.87 -6.18 -35.85
CA LYS A 59 -27.46 -5.49 -36.98
C LYS A 59 -27.31 -6.24 -38.30
N ALA A 60 -26.20 -6.98 -38.48
CA ALA A 60 -25.95 -7.77 -39.69
C ALA A 60 -26.72 -9.09 -39.70
N ASN A 61 -27.51 -9.41 -38.70
CA ASN A 61 -28.21 -10.68 -38.52
C ASN A 61 -27.33 -11.93 -38.60
N SER A 62 -26.08 -11.84 -38.19
CA SER A 62 -25.10 -12.93 -38.32
C SER A 62 -24.81 -13.67 -37.02
N ALA A 63 -24.96 -13.01 -35.86
CA ALA A 63 -24.65 -13.60 -34.53
C ALA A 63 -25.51 -13.01 -33.42
N PHE A 64 -25.71 -13.78 -32.34
CA PHE A 64 -26.20 -13.30 -31.07
C PHE A 64 -25.03 -12.88 -30.19
N THR A 65 -25.21 -11.75 -29.47
CA THR A 65 -24.27 -11.24 -28.47
C THR A 65 -24.98 -11.22 -27.12
N THR A 66 -24.35 -11.75 -26.09
CA THR A 66 -24.87 -11.74 -24.72
C THR A 66 -24.89 -10.29 -24.20
N LEU A 67 -26.04 -9.87 -23.64
CA LEU A 67 -26.23 -8.59 -22.99
C LEU A 67 -26.03 -8.72 -21.48
N ARG A 68 -26.62 -9.73 -20.85
CA ARG A 68 -26.55 -9.99 -19.40
C ARG A 68 -27.10 -11.37 -19.05
N GLY A 69 -26.85 -11.83 -17.82
CA GLY A 69 -27.50 -13.00 -17.27
C GLY A 69 -28.99 -12.78 -17.00
N LEU A 70 -29.79 -13.87 -17.01
CA LEU A 70 -31.20 -13.85 -16.58
C LEU A 70 -31.36 -13.59 -15.08
N ASP A 71 -30.33 -13.89 -14.28
CA ASP A 71 -30.24 -13.56 -12.85
C ASP A 71 -29.98 -12.08 -12.58
N GLY A 72 -29.79 -11.28 -13.64
CA GLY A 72 -29.46 -9.86 -13.57
C GLY A 72 -27.97 -9.57 -13.56
N SER A 73 -27.09 -10.56 -13.56
CA SER A 73 -25.63 -10.36 -13.64
C SER A 73 -25.24 -9.69 -14.96
N PHE A 74 -24.21 -8.84 -14.89
CA PHE A 74 -23.61 -8.21 -16.05
C PHE A 74 -22.15 -8.65 -16.14
N THR A 75 -21.84 -9.47 -17.13
CA THR A 75 -20.50 -9.96 -17.38
C THR A 75 -19.86 -9.25 -18.56
N VAL A 76 -18.60 -8.90 -18.42
CA VAL A 76 -17.79 -8.30 -19.49
C VAL A 76 -16.57 -9.16 -19.75
N PRO A 77 -16.02 -9.16 -20.98
CA PRO A 77 -14.73 -9.81 -21.27
C PRO A 77 -13.63 -9.24 -20.36
N ASP A 78 -12.53 -9.96 -20.19
CA ASP A 78 -11.40 -9.49 -19.38
C ASP A 78 -10.80 -8.17 -19.89
N GLY A 79 -10.71 -8.02 -21.20
CA GLY A 79 -10.08 -6.86 -21.82
C GLY A 79 -8.58 -6.82 -21.60
N SER A 80 -7.98 -5.67 -21.82
CA SER A 80 -6.57 -5.36 -21.58
C SER A 80 -6.38 -3.87 -21.28
N ALA A 81 -5.17 -3.46 -20.91
CA ALA A 81 -4.88 -2.05 -20.71
C ALA A 81 -5.13 -1.20 -21.98
N SER A 82 -4.84 -1.75 -23.17
CA SER A 82 -5.06 -1.07 -24.46
C SER A 82 -6.50 -1.16 -24.96
N THR A 83 -7.26 -2.18 -24.53
CA THR A 83 -8.66 -2.42 -24.89
C THR A 83 -9.48 -2.82 -23.66
N PRO A 84 -9.72 -1.89 -22.72
CA PRO A 84 -10.48 -2.20 -21.52
C PRO A 84 -11.89 -2.74 -21.81
N ALA A 85 -12.39 -3.62 -20.94
CA ALA A 85 -13.71 -4.21 -21.06
C ALA A 85 -14.81 -3.17 -20.90
N ILE A 86 -14.66 -2.26 -19.94
CA ILE A 86 -15.55 -1.10 -19.73
C ILE A 86 -14.74 0.14 -20.06
N ARG A 87 -15.12 0.84 -21.13
CA ARG A 87 -14.37 1.96 -21.69
C ARG A 87 -15.25 3.08 -22.23
N PHE A 88 -14.65 4.24 -22.44
CA PHE A 88 -15.33 5.39 -23.03
C PHE A 88 -15.26 5.33 -24.57
N THR A 89 -16.34 5.72 -25.23
CA THR A 89 -16.42 5.70 -26.70
C THR A 89 -15.35 6.56 -27.37
N SER A 90 -15.05 7.74 -26.78
CA SER A 90 -14.03 8.69 -27.27
C SER A 90 -12.62 8.37 -26.79
N ALA A 91 -12.44 7.39 -25.90
CA ALA A 91 -11.15 7.03 -25.32
C ALA A 91 -11.09 5.49 -25.15
N ALA A 92 -11.03 4.77 -26.26
CA ALA A 92 -11.14 3.32 -26.32
C ALA A 92 -10.07 2.55 -25.52
N SER A 93 -8.97 3.21 -25.16
CA SER A 93 -7.88 2.66 -24.33
C SER A 93 -7.90 3.16 -22.88
N THR A 94 -9.01 3.76 -22.43
CA THR A 94 -9.19 4.24 -21.05
C THR A 94 -10.40 3.55 -20.44
N GLY A 95 -10.21 2.86 -19.30
CA GLY A 95 -11.29 2.13 -18.64
C GLY A 95 -10.84 1.07 -17.65
N LEU A 96 -11.76 0.14 -17.38
CA LEU A 96 -11.60 -0.98 -16.46
C LEU A 96 -11.38 -2.29 -17.24
N TYR A 97 -10.51 -3.13 -16.75
CA TYR A 97 -10.22 -4.46 -17.32
C TYR A 97 -9.74 -5.43 -16.24
N ARG A 98 -9.63 -6.71 -16.54
CA ARG A 98 -9.11 -7.76 -15.66
C ARG A 98 -7.76 -8.27 -16.18
N PRO A 99 -6.62 -7.80 -15.64
CA PRO A 99 -5.29 -8.24 -16.08
C PRO A 99 -5.07 -9.74 -15.92
N THR A 100 -5.54 -10.29 -14.81
CA THR A 100 -5.48 -11.72 -14.46
C THR A 100 -6.53 -12.02 -13.40
N ALA A 101 -6.67 -13.29 -12.99
CA ALA A 101 -7.60 -13.70 -11.94
C ALA A 101 -7.42 -12.87 -10.65
N ASN A 102 -8.55 -12.48 -10.04
CA ASN A 102 -8.61 -11.74 -8.78
C ASN A 102 -8.02 -10.32 -8.79
N ILE A 103 -7.78 -9.73 -9.98
CA ILE A 103 -7.23 -8.37 -10.11
C ILE A 103 -8.14 -7.52 -11.00
N ILE A 104 -8.40 -6.29 -10.58
CA ILE A 104 -9.04 -5.24 -11.39
C ILE A 104 -7.97 -4.23 -11.77
N GLY A 105 -7.85 -3.94 -13.06
CA GLY A 105 -6.97 -2.93 -13.62
C GLY A 105 -7.73 -1.70 -14.08
N ILE A 106 -7.13 -0.52 -13.87
CA ILE A 106 -7.57 0.75 -14.47
C ILE A 106 -6.49 1.21 -15.43
N SER A 107 -6.88 1.51 -16.67
CA SER A 107 -5.98 2.06 -17.67
C SER A 107 -6.39 3.46 -18.12
N THR A 108 -5.42 4.25 -18.54
CA THR A 108 -5.59 5.51 -19.27
C THR A 108 -4.61 5.56 -20.43
N GLY A 109 -5.12 5.85 -21.65
CA GLY A 109 -4.27 5.92 -22.85
C GLY A 109 -3.53 4.62 -23.14
N GLY A 110 -4.11 3.46 -22.83
CA GLY A 110 -3.49 2.15 -23.05
C GLY A 110 -2.45 1.74 -22.00
N THR A 111 -2.19 2.58 -21.02
CA THR A 111 -1.26 2.31 -19.92
C THR A 111 -2.02 2.01 -18.64
N GLN A 112 -1.66 0.91 -17.98
CA GLN A 112 -2.20 0.58 -16.66
C GLN A 112 -1.74 1.60 -15.63
N ARG A 113 -2.68 2.14 -14.83
CA ARG A 113 -2.42 3.16 -13.79
C ARG A 113 -2.64 2.63 -12.39
N LEU A 114 -3.64 1.77 -12.22
CA LEU A 114 -4.01 1.23 -10.93
C LEU A 114 -4.33 -0.25 -11.06
N GLU A 115 -3.87 -1.05 -10.13
CA GLU A 115 -4.35 -2.41 -9.88
C GLU A 115 -4.90 -2.53 -8.48
N ILE A 116 -6.01 -3.23 -8.36
CA ILE A 116 -6.61 -3.63 -7.09
C ILE A 116 -6.74 -5.15 -7.15
N GLY A 117 -6.12 -5.85 -6.23
CA GLY A 117 -6.19 -7.29 -6.26
C GLY A 117 -5.41 -7.98 -5.16
N ARG A 118 -5.42 -9.30 -5.25
CA ARG A 118 -4.73 -10.20 -4.34
C ARG A 118 -3.39 -10.59 -4.93
N ASP A 119 -2.39 -10.80 -4.07
CA ASP A 119 -1.05 -11.31 -4.45
C ASP A 119 -0.22 -10.39 -5.36
N LEU A 120 -0.46 -9.07 -5.37
CA LEU A 120 0.30 -8.11 -6.18
C LEU A 120 1.74 -7.89 -5.68
N GLY A 121 2.09 -8.37 -4.48
CA GLY A 121 3.40 -8.15 -3.84
C GLY A 121 4.22 -9.40 -3.58
N GLY A 122 3.78 -10.58 -4.10
CA GLY A 122 4.52 -11.84 -3.96
C GLY A 122 4.25 -12.61 -2.66
N ASN A 123 3.41 -12.11 -1.75
CA ASN A 123 2.94 -12.86 -0.58
C ASN A 123 1.51 -13.33 -0.80
N ALA A 124 1.31 -14.64 -0.83
CA ALA A 124 -0.01 -15.25 -1.01
C ALA A 124 -0.99 -14.78 0.06
N GLY A 125 -2.10 -14.19 -0.36
CA GLY A 125 -3.20 -13.75 0.51
C GLY A 125 -3.29 -12.26 0.77
N ASP A 126 -2.33 -11.44 0.38
CA ASP A 126 -2.40 -10.00 0.57
C ASP A 126 -3.28 -9.31 -0.48
N ILE A 127 -4.20 -8.44 -0.05
CA ILE A 127 -4.91 -7.52 -0.93
C ILE A 127 -4.06 -6.26 -1.06
N SER A 128 -3.74 -5.87 -2.28
CA SER A 128 -2.89 -4.72 -2.55
C SER A 128 -3.57 -3.71 -3.46
N LEU A 129 -3.35 -2.44 -3.18
CA LEU A 129 -3.63 -1.32 -4.07
C LEU A 129 -2.30 -0.85 -4.66
N LEU A 130 -2.11 -1.03 -5.95
CA LEU A 130 -0.86 -0.73 -6.62
C LEU A 130 -1.05 0.41 -7.62
N TRP A 131 -0.44 1.56 -7.36
CA TRP A 131 -0.35 2.69 -8.28
C TRP A 131 0.95 2.56 -9.08
N LYS A 132 0.84 2.37 -10.39
CA LYS A 132 2.00 2.16 -11.27
C LYS A 132 2.21 3.31 -12.23
N THR A 133 3.46 3.64 -12.45
CA THR A 133 3.92 4.44 -13.59
C THR A 133 4.54 3.56 -14.68
N THR A 134 4.97 2.34 -14.32
CA THR A 134 5.59 1.35 -15.20
C THR A 134 4.87 0.00 -15.15
N THR A 135 5.18 -0.91 -16.07
CA THR A 135 4.57 -2.25 -16.18
C THR A 135 5.10 -3.26 -15.15
N THR A 136 6.16 -2.93 -14.41
CA THR A 136 6.76 -3.81 -13.40
C THR A 136 6.09 -3.63 -12.03
N PRO A 137 5.77 -4.71 -11.31
CA PRO A 137 5.27 -4.63 -9.94
C PRO A 137 6.27 -3.93 -9.03
N ILE A 138 5.79 -3.15 -8.05
CA ILE A 138 6.65 -2.65 -6.98
C ILE A 138 7.07 -3.86 -6.16
N SER A 139 8.29 -4.33 -6.37
CA SER A 139 8.89 -5.37 -5.55
C SER A 139 9.67 -4.70 -4.41
N THR A 140 9.56 -5.26 -3.21
CA THR A 140 10.30 -4.80 -2.03
C THR A 140 11.82 -4.85 -2.21
N ASN A 141 12.31 -5.58 -3.24
CA ASN A 141 13.72 -5.81 -3.52
C ASN A 141 14.16 -5.37 -4.92
N SER A 142 13.34 -4.63 -5.68
CA SER A 142 13.69 -4.18 -7.03
C SER A 142 14.06 -2.70 -7.04
N SER A 143 15.26 -2.39 -7.51
CA SER A 143 15.77 -1.01 -7.70
C SER A 143 15.09 -0.26 -8.85
N SER A 144 14.14 -0.86 -9.57
CA SER A 144 13.53 -0.31 -10.80
C SER A 144 12.02 -0.09 -10.74
N SER A 145 11.38 -0.23 -9.57
CA SER A 145 9.93 -0.14 -9.44
C SER A 145 9.51 1.22 -8.86
N GLU A 146 8.88 2.05 -9.69
CA GLU A 146 8.32 3.33 -9.25
C GLU A 146 6.82 3.22 -9.01
N GLY A 147 6.33 3.86 -7.95
CA GLY A 147 4.91 3.92 -7.62
C GLY A 147 4.62 3.84 -6.12
N MET A 148 3.38 3.58 -5.78
CA MET A 148 2.91 3.39 -4.42
C MET A 148 2.13 2.08 -4.30
N GLN A 149 2.42 1.31 -3.28
CA GLN A 149 1.69 0.10 -2.92
C GLN A 149 1.20 0.19 -1.48
N VAL A 150 -0.05 -0.19 -1.25
CA VAL A 150 -0.61 -0.40 0.09
C VAL A 150 -1.00 -1.87 0.19
N THR A 151 -0.46 -2.59 1.18
CA THR A 151 -0.75 -4.01 1.40
C THR A 151 -1.86 -4.20 2.43
N GLN A 152 -2.46 -5.37 2.46
CA GLN A 152 -3.52 -5.75 3.42
C GLN A 152 -3.09 -5.55 4.89
N ARG A 153 -1.81 -5.73 5.21
CA ARG A 153 -1.28 -5.54 6.56
C ARG A 153 -0.96 -4.08 6.90
N GLY A 154 -1.43 -3.13 6.07
CA GLY A 154 -1.24 -1.69 6.27
C GLY A 154 0.17 -1.18 5.94
N LYS A 155 1.02 -1.99 5.31
CA LYS A 155 2.34 -1.54 4.88
C LYS A 155 2.21 -0.68 3.64
N VAL A 156 2.81 0.51 3.65
CA VAL A 156 2.88 1.43 2.50
C VAL A 156 4.30 1.43 1.96
N HIS A 157 4.44 1.09 0.68
CA HIS A 157 5.70 1.18 -0.06
C HIS A 157 5.59 2.30 -1.08
N ILE A 158 6.58 3.19 -1.11
CA ILE A 158 6.72 4.24 -2.13
C ILE A 158 8.10 4.09 -2.74
N GLY A 159 8.14 3.74 -4.03
CA GLY A 159 9.37 3.60 -4.81
C GLY A 159 9.52 4.76 -5.78
N GLN A 160 10.72 5.36 -5.84
CA GLN A 160 11.09 6.42 -6.76
C GLN A 160 12.58 6.29 -7.07
N SER A 161 12.98 6.42 -8.35
CA SER A 161 14.37 6.17 -8.78
C SER A 161 15.28 7.37 -8.62
N ASP A 162 14.77 8.60 -8.80
CA ASP A 162 15.62 9.79 -8.94
C ASP A 162 15.12 11.05 -8.20
N ARG A 163 14.04 10.94 -7.42
CA ARG A 163 13.38 12.07 -6.75
C ARG A 163 12.98 11.76 -5.32
N VAL A 164 12.44 12.78 -4.65
CA VAL A 164 11.89 12.62 -3.29
C VAL A 164 10.69 11.67 -3.33
N CYS A 165 10.76 10.59 -2.54
CA CYS A 165 9.70 9.57 -2.49
C CYS A 165 8.41 10.06 -1.83
N LEU A 166 8.51 10.93 -0.82
CA LEU A 166 7.36 11.40 -0.05
C LEU A 166 7.54 12.87 0.31
N VAL A 167 6.60 13.71 -0.13
CA VAL A 167 6.50 15.10 0.29
C VAL A 167 5.26 15.24 1.16
N LEU A 168 5.45 15.60 2.42
CA LEU A 168 4.38 15.90 3.36
C LEU A 168 4.35 17.40 3.58
N ASN A 169 3.30 18.07 3.08
CA ASN A 169 3.14 19.51 3.15
C ASN A 169 2.02 19.90 4.11
N ARG A 170 2.38 20.63 5.16
CA ARG A 170 1.43 21.25 6.08
C ARG A 170 1.11 22.68 5.62
N MET A 171 -0.08 22.88 5.09
CA MET A 171 -0.53 24.19 4.58
C MET A 171 -0.96 25.17 5.67
N ALA A 172 -1.23 24.68 6.88
CA ALA A 172 -1.75 25.51 7.98
C ALA A 172 -0.63 26.18 8.78
N THR A 173 -0.90 27.40 9.22
CA THR A 173 -0.18 28.12 10.26
C THR A 173 -1.04 28.12 11.55
N PRO A 174 -0.47 28.06 12.73
CA PRO A 174 0.94 28.03 13.12
C PRO A 174 1.64 26.69 12.90
N ASP A 175 2.88 26.58 13.36
CA ASP A 175 3.68 25.35 13.39
C ASP A 175 2.91 24.14 13.95
N GLY A 176 3.35 22.93 13.65
CA GLY A 176 2.69 21.73 14.13
C GLY A 176 3.16 20.44 13.50
N LYS A 177 2.51 19.34 13.88
CA LYS A 177 2.85 17.99 13.45
C LYS A 177 2.65 17.80 11.96
N ILE A 178 3.62 17.19 11.29
CA ILE A 178 3.56 16.70 9.91
C ILE A 178 3.40 15.17 9.92
N ILE A 179 4.17 14.47 10.78
CA ILE A 179 4.01 13.03 11.04
C ILE A 179 3.74 12.86 12.54
N ASN A 180 2.76 12.04 12.87
CA ASN A 180 2.45 11.69 14.24
C ASN A 180 2.60 10.17 14.44
N PHE A 181 3.40 9.76 15.42
CA PHE A 181 3.56 8.38 15.82
C PHE A 181 2.70 8.09 17.03
N GLN A 182 1.86 7.06 16.94
CA GLN A 182 0.94 6.67 18.00
C GLN A 182 1.06 5.18 18.29
N GLN A 183 0.84 4.82 19.54
CA GLN A 183 0.62 3.46 19.99
C GLN A 183 -0.74 3.39 20.70
N GLN A 184 -1.65 2.56 20.19
CA GLN A 184 -3.01 2.40 20.74
C GLN A 184 -3.76 3.75 20.92
N GLY A 185 -3.56 4.68 19.97
CA GLY A 185 -4.20 6.00 19.99
C GLY A 185 -3.49 7.04 20.87
N VAL A 186 -2.41 6.70 21.56
CA VAL A 186 -1.62 7.61 22.39
C VAL A 186 -0.39 8.07 21.61
N ASP A 187 -0.15 9.37 21.58
CA ASP A 187 1.02 9.97 20.93
C ASP A 187 2.31 9.56 21.64
N CYS A 188 3.25 8.97 20.91
CA CYS A 188 4.58 8.61 21.41
C CYS A 188 5.71 9.41 20.76
N GLY A 189 5.45 10.10 19.64
CA GLY A 189 6.42 10.96 18.98
C GLY A 189 5.86 11.64 17.74
N SER A 190 6.62 12.57 17.18
CA SER A 190 6.22 13.29 15.97
C SER A 190 7.38 13.92 15.22
N VAL A 191 7.17 14.18 13.93
CA VAL A 191 7.99 15.10 13.14
C VAL A 191 7.19 16.37 12.93
N ASN A 192 7.68 17.49 13.43
CA ASN A 192 6.98 18.77 13.42
C ASN A 192 7.73 19.79 12.55
N ARG A 193 6.96 20.73 11.99
CA ARG A 193 7.49 22.03 11.58
C ARG A 193 7.49 22.96 12.78
N VAL A 194 8.62 23.57 13.09
CA VAL A 194 8.79 24.54 14.20
C VAL A 194 9.71 25.65 13.73
N ASN A 195 9.24 26.91 13.75
CA ASN A 195 10.01 28.11 13.39
C ASN A 195 10.78 27.98 12.04
N GLY A 196 10.15 27.36 11.03
CA GLY A 196 10.77 27.14 9.73
C GLY A 196 11.73 25.96 9.64
N GLY A 197 12.00 25.26 10.75
CA GLY A 197 12.84 24.06 10.82
C GLY A 197 12.04 22.78 11.04
N THR A 198 12.73 21.66 11.12
CA THR A 198 12.20 20.33 11.43
C THR A 198 12.61 19.94 12.86
N ALA A 199 11.63 19.55 13.68
CA ALA A 199 11.86 18.98 14.99
C ALA A 199 11.40 17.53 15.05
N TYR A 200 12.27 16.65 15.56
CA TYR A 200 11.96 15.24 15.85
C TYR A 200 11.70 15.15 17.37
N ASN A 201 10.45 14.90 17.74
CA ASN A 201 10.04 14.92 19.13
C ASN A 201 9.65 13.53 19.63
N THR A 202 10.11 13.18 20.80
CA THR A 202 9.61 12.09 21.63
C THR A 202 8.86 12.68 22.82
N SER A 203 7.83 11.97 23.30
CA SER A 203 7.07 12.41 24.48
C SER A 203 7.97 12.41 25.72
N SER A 204 8.03 13.55 26.45
CA SER A 204 8.87 13.72 27.63
C SER A 204 8.18 14.55 28.73
N ASP A 205 6.86 14.53 28.79
CA ASP A 205 6.09 15.20 29.85
C ASP A 205 6.37 14.51 31.20
N TYR A 206 6.52 15.30 32.26
CA TYR A 206 6.80 14.76 33.59
C TYR A 206 5.67 13.86 34.13
N ARG A 207 4.43 14.08 33.68
CA ARG A 207 3.25 13.29 34.06
C ARG A 207 3.29 11.86 33.52
N LEU A 208 4.19 11.58 32.58
CA LEU A 208 4.43 10.25 32.00
C LEU A 208 5.59 9.51 32.71
N LYS A 209 6.12 10.09 33.79
CA LYS A 209 7.32 9.58 34.46
C LYS A 209 7.03 9.38 35.94
N GLU A 210 7.61 8.34 36.49
CA GLU A 210 7.59 8.03 37.92
C GLU A 210 9.00 7.68 38.41
N ASN A 211 9.21 7.67 39.74
CA ASN A 211 10.49 7.32 40.38
C ASN A 211 11.68 8.12 39.83
N VAL A 212 11.48 9.41 39.61
CA VAL A 212 12.50 10.30 39.04
C VAL A 212 13.58 10.56 40.08
N VAL A 213 14.84 10.19 39.77
CA VAL A 213 16.04 10.40 40.59
C VAL A 213 17.15 10.98 39.73
N ASP A 214 18.14 11.61 40.36
CA ASP A 214 19.31 12.13 39.68
C ASP A 214 20.21 10.99 39.15
N LEU A 215 20.77 11.20 37.95
CA LEU A 215 21.73 10.27 37.35
C LEU A 215 23.10 10.52 37.93
N VAL A 216 23.62 9.56 38.67
CA VAL A 216 24.95 9.60 39.30
C VAL A 216 25.89 8.51 38.72
N GLY A 217 27.19 8.72 38.81
CA GLY A 217 28.21 7.79 38.30
C GLY A 217 28.27 7.74 36.77
N ALA A 218 27.83 8.81 36.12
CA ALA A 218 27.74 8.92 34.69
C ALA A 218 29.10 8.88 34.01
N LYS A 219 30.13 9.46 34.62
CA LYS A 219 31.49 9.47 34.09
C LYS A 219 32.08 8.04 33.96
N SER A 220 31.84 7.17 34.95
CA SER A 220 32.30 5.77 34.85
C SER A 220 31.61 5.04 33.69
N ARG A 221 30.28 5.16 33.60
CA ARG A 221 29.51 4.55 32.48
C ARG A 221 29.91 5.08 31.11
N LEU A 222 30.22 6.40 31.02
CA LEU A 222 30.70 7.00 29.79
C LEU A 222 32.05 6.43 29.33
N ASN A 223 32.97 6.22 30.28
CA ASN A 223 34.28 5.66 30.00
C ASN A 223 34.22 4.20 29.51
N ASP A 224 33.18 3.46 29.84
CA ASP A 224 32.94 2.08 29.37
C ASP A 224 32.47 2.03 27.93
N LEU A 225 31.94 3.14 27.37
CA LEU A 225 31.50 3.21 25.99
C LEU A 225 32.69 3.18 25.02
N LYS A 226 32.66 2.27 24.06
CA LYS A 226 33.71 2.09 23.06
C LYS A 226 33.37 2.78 21.76
N VAL A 227 33.92 3.95 21.53
CA VAL A 227 33.81 4.63 20.24
C VAL A 227 34.69 3.90 19.22
N LYS A 228 34.11 3.67 18.02
CA LYS A 228 34.77 2.95 16.93
C LYS A 228 34.81 3.80 15.67
N ARG A 229 35.79 3.49 14.82
CA ARG A 229 35.86 3.99 13.43
C ARG A 229 35.74 2.80 12.48
N PHE A 230 34.84 2.87 11.49
CA PHE A 230 34.57 1.74 10.60
C PHE A 230 34.02 2.23 9.25
N ASN A 231 33.93 1.30 8.29
CA ASN A 231 33.19 1.47 7.05
C ASN A 231 31.98 0.55 7.06
N LEU A 232 30.85 1.01 6.53
CA LEU A 232 29.71 0.14 6.28
C LEU A 232 30.03 -0.78 5.09
N ILE A 233 29.67 -2.06 5.19
CA ILE A 233 29.86 -3.05 4.11
C ILE A 233 29.17 -2.59 2.83
N SER A 234 27.98 -1.99 2.95
CA SER A 234 27.23 -1.41 1.82
C SER A 234 27.85 -0.11 1.25
N PHE A 235 28.80 0.51 1.96
CA PHE A 235 29.42 1.77 1.56
C PHE A 235 30.91 1.82 1.97
N PRO A 236 31.76 0.95 1.37
CA PRO A 236 33.12 0.72 1.85
C PRO A 236 34.08 1.92 1.61
N SER A 237 33.69 2.88 0.78
CA SER A 237 34.50 4.08 0.48
C SER A 237 34.39 5.18 1.55
N ALA A 238 33.38 5.11 2.45
CA ALA A 238 33.15 6.12 3.47
C ALA A 238 33.48 5.61 4.86
N THR A 239 34.43 6.25 5.53
CA THR A 239 34.79 5.94 6.93
C THR A 239 33.97 6.85 7.85
N VAL A 240 33.36 6.25 8.88
CA VAL A 240 32.53 6.95 9.87
C VAL A 240 32.93 6.55 11.30
N ASP A 241 32.66 7.45 12.25
CA ASP A 241 32.81 7.19 13.68
C ASP A 241 31.43 6.82 14.27
N GLY A 242 31.43 5.89 15.22
CA GLY A 242 30.17 5.45 15.82
C GLY A 242 30.37 4.35 16.87
N PHE A 243 29.34 3.57 17.06
CA PHE A 243 29.29 2.51 18.08
C PHE A 243 28.85 1.18 17.45
N LEU A 244 29.24 0.08 18.10
CA LEU A 244 28.64 -1.23 17.85
C LEU A 244 27.49 -1.43 18.83
N ALA A 245 26.27 -1.65 18.31
CA ALA A 245 25.04 -1.68 19.10
C ALA A 245 25.11 -2.65 20.29
N HIS A 246 25.61 -3.87 20.09
CA HIS A 246 25.72 -4.87 21.14
C HIS A 246 26.76 -4.50 22.26
N GLU A 247 27.76 -3.67 21.96
CA GLU A 247 28.68 -3.15 22.99
C GLU A 247 28.02 -2.06 23.83
N VAL A 248 27.22 -1.17 23.20
CA VAL A 248 26.46 -0.12 23.89
C VAL A 248 25.34 -0.71 24.74
N GLN A 249 24.70 -1.79 24.28
CA GLN A 249 23.58 -2.44 24.96
C GLN A 249 23.85 -2.82 26.40
N THR A 250 25.09 -3.14 26.74
CA THR A 250 25.50 -3.51 28.11
C THR A 250 25.61 -2.31 29.04
N ILE A 251 25.69 -1.08 28.49
CA ILE A 251 25.97 0.14 29.28
C ILE A 251 24.71 1.05 29.26
N VAL A 252 24.04 1.20 28.08
CA VAL A 252 22.86 2.00 27.86
C VAL A 252 21.84 1.18 27.03
N PRO A 253 21.22 0.17 27.69
CA PRO A 253 20.30 -0.75 26.96
C PRO A 253 19.12 -0.04 26.29
N GLU A 254 18.63 1.07 26.86
CA GLU A 254 17.54 1.88 26.31
C GLU A 254 17.91 2.60 25.01
N ALA A 255 19.18 2.65 24.62
CA ALA A 255 19.63 3.18 23.34
C ALA A 255 19.53 2.16 22.20
N ILE A 256 19.31 0.88 22.49
CA ILE A 256 19.42 -0.20 21.51
C ILE A 256 18.05 -0.86 21.26
N THR A 257 17.76 -1.10 19.99
CA THR A 257 16.64 -1.93 19.56
C THR A 257 17.15 -3.20 18.88
N GLY A 258 16.43 -4.31 19.03
CA GLY A 258 16.80 -5.62 18.51
C GLY A 258 17.77 -6.39 19.38
N THR A 259 18.03 -7.62 18.99
CA THR A 259 18.93 -8.55 19.69
C THR A 259 20.16 -8.84 18.81
N LYS A 260 21.33 -9.03 19.44
CA LYS A 260 22.54 -9.40 18.71
C LYS A 260 22.33 -10.74 17.99
N ASP A 261 22.73 -10.80 16.71
CA ASP A 261 22.67 -11.99 15.86
C ASP A 261 21.24 -12.51 15.61
N GLN A 262 20.22 -11.65 15.76
CA GLN A 262 18.82 -11.99 15.50
C GLN A 262 18.57 -12.25 14.00
N VAL A 263 17.69 -13.22 13.73
CA VAL A 263 17.21 -13.54 12.38
C VAL A 263 15.67 -13.59 12.35
N ASP A 264 15.08 -13.32 11.20
CA ASP A 264 13.65 -13.48 10.96
C ASP A 264 13.25 -14.98 10.77
N SER A 265 11.96 -15.23 10.50
CA SER A 265 11.43 -16.59 10.26
C SER A 265 12.06 -17.30 9.06
N ASP A 266 12.65 -16.55 8.14
CA ASP A 266 13.25 -17.05 6.91
C ASP A 266 14.78 -17.19 7.02
N GLY A 267 15.35 -16.87 8.21
CA GLY A 267 16.79 -16.94 8.49
C GLY A 267 17.57 -15.71 8.02
N ASN A 268 16.91 -14.62 7.59
CA ASN A 268 17.59 -13.40 7.21
C ASN A 268 17.98 -12.58 8.46
N PRO A 269 19.13 -11.89 8.45
CA PRO A 269 19.56 -11.07 9.58
C PRO A 269 18.58 -9.93 9.89
N GLU A 270 18.18 -9.82 11.16
CA GLU A 270 17.52 -8.65 11.73
C GLU A 270 18.55 -7.82 12.50
N TYR A 271 18.96 -6.68 11.92
CA TYR A 271 20.03 -5.88 12.48
C TYR A 271 19.57 -5.04 13.66
N GLN A 272 20.45 -4.93 14.69
CA GLN A 272 20.24 -4.00 15.80
C GLN A 272 20.27 -2.55 15.33
N GLY A 273 19.44 -1.70 15.96
CA GLY A 273 19.45 -0.25 15.80
C GLY A 273 20.00 0.44 17.04
N ILE A 274 20.55 1.66 16.87
CA ILE A 274 20.96 2.54 17.95
C ILE A 274 20.27 3.90 17.84
N ASP A 275 19.62 4.33 18.93
CA ASP A 275 19.14 5.70 19.12
C ASP A 275 20.17 6.49 19.93
N GLN A 276 21.04 7.22 19.23
CA GLN A 276 22.08 8.02 19.85
C GLN A 276 21.55 9.14 20.74
N SER A 277 20.30 9.57 20.61
CA SER A 277 19.70 10.59 21.47
C SER A 277 19.62 10.14 22.94
N LYS A 278 19.57 8.82 23.19
CA LYS A 278 19.57 8.23 24.53
C LYS A 278 20.92 8.33 25.24
N LEU A 279 21.97 8.60 24.50
CA LEU A 279 23.30 8.86 25.08
C LEU A 279 23.46 10.28 25.61
N VAL A 280 22.63 11.24 25.17
CA VAL A 280 22.71 12.66 25.55
C VAL A 280 22.58 12.87 27.07
N PRO A 281 21.63 12.26 27.80
CA PRO A 281 21.56 12.41 29.26
C PRO A 281 22.84 11.89 29.97
N LEU A 282 23.37 10.76 29.52
CA LEU A 282 24.60 10.21 30.06
C LEU A 282 25.81 11.14 29.83
N LEU A 283 25.93 11.66 28.59
CA LEU A 283 26.98 12.63 28.23
C LEU A 283 26.87 13.92 29.08
N THR A 284 25.65 14.43 29.26
CA THR A 284 25.38 15.64 30.03
C THR A 284 25.77 15.46 31.50
N ALA A 285 25.32 14.35 32.12
CA ALA A 285 25.66 14.04 33.53
C ALA A 285 27.15 13.81 33.73
N ALA A 286 27.83 13.07 32.83
CA ALA A 286 29.26 12.86 32.91
C ALA A 286 30.06 14.16 32.76
N LEU A 287 29.61 15.07 31.89
CA LEU A 287 30.25 16.39 31.76
C LEU A 287 30.03 17.26 33.01
N GLN A 288 28.89 17.20 33.66
CA GLN A 288 28.60 17.89 34.93
C GLN A 288 29.47 17.35 36.06
N GLU A 289 29.62 16.02 36.17
CA GLU A 289 30.54 15.39 37.12
C GLU A 289 32.01 15.84 36.89
N ALA A 290 32.46 15.89 35.63
CA ALA A 290 33.79 16.35 35.26
C ALA A 290 34.02 17.83 35.62
N PHE A 291 33.07 18.70 35.39
CA PHE A 291 33.16 20.13 35.77
C PHE A 291 33.26 20.29 37.29
N ALA A 292 32.50 19.52 38.06
CA ALA A 292 32.57 19.56 39.51
C ALA A 292 33.96 19.10 40.01
N GLU A 293 34.55 18.05 39.42
CA GLU A 293 35.91 17.61 39.73
C GLU A 293 36.97 18.67 39.38
N ILE A 294 36.86 19.31 38.20
CA ILE A 294 37.77 20.37 37.79
C ILE A 294 37.72 21.52 38.78
N ALA A 295 36.50 21.98 39.16
CA ALA A 295 36.36 23.06 40.15
C ALA A 295 36.99 22.71 41.49
N ALA A 296 36.79 21.48 41.99
CA ALA A 296 37.40 21.03 43.25
C ALA A 296 38.95 20.94 43.16
N LEU A 297 39.47 20.49 42.01
CA LEU A 297 40.93 20.45 41.79
C LEU A 297 41.50 21.87 41.67
N THR A 298 40.86 22.79 40.99
CA THR A 298 41.27 24.21 40.90
C THR A 298 41.35 24.84 42.28
N ALA A 299 40.32 24.71 43.09
CA ALA A 299 40.30 25.23 44.47
C ALA A 299 41.42 24.63 45.31
N ARG A 300 41.73 23.32 45.14
CA ARG A 300 42.81 22.69 45.85
C ARG A 300 44.18 23.18 45.40
N VAL A 301 44.38 23.47 44.11
CA VAL A 301 45.62 24.06 43.60
C VAL A 301 45.79 25.46 44.13
N GLU A 302 44.76 26.34 44.08
CA GLU A 302 44.77 27.66 44.64
C GLU A 302 45.13 27.66 46.11
N THR A 303 44.62 26.70 46.88
CA THR A 303 44.98 26.55 48.32
C THR A 303 46.43 26.17 48.52
N LEU A 304 46.97 25.31 47.66
CA LEU A 304 48.39 24.86 47.72
C LEU A 304 49.36 25.95 47.28
N GLU A 305 48.96 26.84 46.35
CA GLU A 305 49.74 27.97 45.85
C GLU A 305 49.77 29.14 46.86
N ALA A 306 48.72 29.27 47.67
CA ALA A 306 48.60 30.35 48.68
C ALA A 306 49.31 30.03 50.02
N GLY A 307 49.74 28.81 50.27
CA GLY A 307 50.44 28.35 51.47
C GLY A 307 51.91 28.17 51.27
#